data_1d7accfdfc620fbaafeef372b1b683dc
#
_entry.id   1d7accfdfc620fbaafeef372b1b683dc
#
_cell.length_a   1.000
_cell.length_b   1.000
_cell.length_c   1.000
_cell.angle_alpha   90.00
_cell.angle_beta   90.00
_cell.angle_gamma   90.00
#
_symmetry.space_group_name_H-M   'P 1'
#
loop_
_entity.id
_entity.type
_entity.pdbx_description
1 polymer ?
#
loop_
_entity_poly.entity_id
_entity_poly.type
_entity_poly.pdbx_seq_one_letter_code
_entity_poly.pdbx_strand_id
1 'polypeptide(L)'
;MHSQCVVAVLALQLLFAGCGSSDLGISGPGTVASTASFDDVSETTQPLTTSTVGELSSSSVSSTTLPSVTTSTLTPAPTTTTTIPALESAGGDRSQVPSDIPVLFGHSALDEPLFVTRHGGSGGARLLLVGSIHGDEDAGIAIVNELMERDIPAGVELWLVPTMNPDGNTLQQRHNANGVDLNRNFPYQWAPLAEPGNWQYAGPSAASEPETSAMVALGELVNPDLVLWYHQDLFRISPTGGRNGEIRALYAEISGLPLLQVSGGTYTGTASMWSRTVTTSEGTGFTVELGPSLTDDQLEAHVSAVLAVAEQFYASSS
;
A
#
# COMPACT_ATOMS: atom_id res chain seq x y z
N MET A 1 -58.64 -13.40 25.22
CA MET A 1 -59.12 -12.92 23.91
C MET A 1 -57.99 -12.93 22.95
N HIS A 2 -58.02 -13.91 22.04
CA HIS A 2 -57.02 -14.17 21.05
C HIS A 2 -57.25 -13.28 19.84
N SER A 3 -56.21 -12.70 19.28
CA SER A 3 -56.24 -12.19 17.91
C SER A 3 -54.96 -12.61 17.21
N GLN A 4 -55.08 -13.58 16.31
CA GLN A 4 -54.05 -14.04 15.39
C GLN A 4 -54.08 -13.13 14.15
N CYS A 5 -52.97 -12.56 13.75
CA CYS A 5 -52.78 -11.98 12.41
C CYS A 5 -52.08 -13.00 11.54
N VAL A 6 -52.78 -13.43 10.50
CA VAL A 6 -52.29 -14.30 9.43
C VAL A 6 -51.56 -13.44 8.38
N VAL A 7 -50.31 -13.74 8.11
CA VAL A 7 -49.57 -13.15 6.96
C VAL A 7 -49.66 -14.13 5.79
N ALA A 8 -50.26 -13.66 4.70
CA ALA A 8 -50.37 -14.42 3.45
C ALA A 8 -49.09 -14.27 2.63
N VAL A 9 -48.51 -15.41 2.27
CA VAL A 9 -47.39 -15.53 1.33
C VAL A 9 -47.98 -15.65 -0.09
N LEU A 10 -47.69 -14.70 -0.95
CA LEU A 10 -48.02 -14.74 -2.37
C LEU A 10 -46.82 -15.32 -3.15
N ALA A 11 -46.99 -16.53 -3.66
CA ALA A 11 -46.04 -17.17 -4.58
C ALA A 11 -46.42 -16.79 -6.02
N LEU A 12 -45.50 -16.15 -6.76
CA LEU A 12 -45.67 -15.86 -8.17
C LEU A 12 -44.89 -16.90 -8.99
N GLN A 13 -45.63 -17.81 -9.65
CA GLN A 13 -45.06 -18.75 -10.64
C GLN A 13 -45.05 -18.08 -12.00
N LEU A 14 -43.85 -18.03 -12.66
CA LEU A 14 -43.71 -17.71 -14.07
C LEU A 14 -43.47 -18.98 -14.88
N LEU A 15 -44.40 -19.23 -15.79
CA LEU A 15 -44.41 -20.31 -16.76
C LEU A 15 -43.34 -20.09 -17.88
N PHE A 16 -42.58 -21.13 -18.16
CA PHE A 16 -41.79 -21.27 -19.36
C PHE A 16 -42.68 -21.79 -20.50
N ALA A 17 -42.67 -21.12 -21.62
CA ALA A 17 -43.13 -21.66 -22.90
C ALA A 17 -41.96 -21.64 -23.87
N GLY A 18 -41.64 -22.83 -24.36
CA GLY A 18 -40.55 -23.07 -25.30
C GLY A 18 -41.04 -23.00 -26.77
N CYS A 19 -40.10 -23.27 -27.61
CA CYS A 19 -40.11 -23.68 -29.02
C CYS A 19 -39.40 -22.74 -29.98
N GLY A 20 -38.43 -23.33 -30.66
CA GLY A 20 -38.18 -23.11 -32.05
C GLY A 20 -36.71 -23.19 -32.48
N SER A 21 -36.29 -24.41 -32.84
CA SER A 21 -35.04 -24.66 -33.60
C SER A 21 -35.23 -24.21 -35.07
N SER A 22 -34.18 -23.63 -35.66
CA SER A 22 -33.90 -23.78 -37.08
C SER A 22 -32.43 -23.55 -37.38
N ASP A 23 -31.78 -24.62 -37.82
CA ASP A 23 -30.49 -24.64 -38.52
C ASP A 23 -30.54 -23.82 -39.80
N LEU A 24 -29.41 -23.20 -40.15
CA LEU A 24 -28.81 -23.27 -41.53
C LEU A 24 -27.63 -22.27 -41.67
N GLY A 25 -26.50 -22.78 -42.15
CA GLY A 25 -25.66 -22.04 -43.05
C GLY A 25 -24.19 -21.86 -42.66
N ILE A 26 -23.37 -22.80 -43.05
CA ILE A 26 -21.90 -22.76 -43.15
C ILE A 26 -21.50 -21.74 -44.23
N SER A 27 -20.51 -20.85 -43.91
CA SER A 27 -19.54 -20.38 -44.90
C SER A 27 -18.32 -19.81 -44.21
N GLY A 28 -17.16 -20.29 -44.60
CA GLY A 28 -15.83 -20.10 -44.05
C GLY A 28 -15.12 -18.79 -44.41
N PRO A 29 -13.77 -18.74 -44.40
CA PRO A 29 -13.03 -17.73 -43.64
C PRO A 29 -12.61 -16.51 -44.45
N GLY A 30 -12.66 -15.35 -43.83
CA GLY A 30 -12.10 -14.11 -44.35
C GLY A 30 -11.00 -13.57 -43.44
N THR A 31 -9.77 -13.86 -43.82
CA THR A 31 -8.55 -13.24 -43.30
C THR A 31 -8.49 -11.78 -43.70
N VAL A 32 -8.50 -10.84 -42.81
CA VAL A 32 -8.12 -9.45 -43.07
C VAL A 32 -6.94 -9.09 -42.20
N ALA A 33 -5.76 -9.13 -42.75
CA ALA A 33 -4.54 -8.55 -42.19
C ALA A 33 -4.63 -7.03 -42.37
N SER A 34 -4.63 -6.31 -41.26
CA SER A 34 -4.40 -4.87 -41.21
C SER A 34 -2.97 -4.62 -40.79
N THR A 35 -2.13 -4.35 -41.77
CA THR A 35 -0.79 -3.80 -41.57
C THR A 35 -0.91 -2.30 -41.33
N ALA A 36 -0.70 -1.84 -40.10
CA ALA A 36 -0.42 -0.44 -39.84
C ALA A 36 1.10 -0.23 -39.88
N SER A 37 1.55 0.49 -40.91
CA SER A 37 2.92 0.96 -41.06
C SER A 37 3.19 2.11 -40.09
N PHE A 38 4.30 2.01 -39.35
CA PHE A 38 4.86 3.12 -38.57
C PHE A 38 5.62 4.03 -39.52
N ASP A 39 5.19 5.27 -39.63
CA ASP A 39 5.93 6.32 -40.31
C ASP A 39 6.99 6.89 -39.38
N ASP A 40 8.15 6.90 -39.93
CA ASP A 40 9.45 7.42 -39.55
C ASP A 40 9.36 8.90 -39.14
N VAL A 41 9.75 9.26 -37.91
CA VAL A 41 9.93 10.65 -37.49
C VAL A 41 11.40 10.95 -37.38
N SER A 42 11.87 11.70 -38.38
CA SER A 42 13.23 12.20 -38.53
C SER A 42 13.78 12.91 -37.32
N GLU A 43 14.93 12.48 -36.92
CA GLU A 43 15.88 13.09 -36.01
C GLU A 43 16.39 14.43 -36.60
N THR A 44 16.08 15.55 -35.97
CA THR A 44 16.67 16.85 -36.29
C THR A 44 17.72 17.21 -35.25
N THR A 45 18.98 16.91 -35.59
CA THR A 45 20.15 17.37 -34.87
C THR A 45 20.38 18.86 -35.12
N GLN A 46 20.39 19.67 -34.07
CA GLN A 46 20.94 21.04 -34.11
C GLN A 46 22.32 21.08 -33.42
N PRO A 47 23.29 21.85 -33.97
CA PRO A 47 24.65 21.86 -33.49
C PRO A 47 24.83 22.78 -32.25
N LEU A 48 25.67 22.30 -31.31
CA LEU A 48 26.16 23.06 -30.17
C LEU A 48 26.98 24.28 -30.64
N THR A 49 26.57 25.44 -30.20
CA THR A 49 27.39 26.66 -30.28
C THR A 49 28.32 26.74 -29.06
N THR A 50 29.61 26.72 -29.34
CA THR A 50 30.69 27.01 -28.38
C THR A 50 30.68 28.48 -27.98
N SER A 51 30.43 28.78 -26.69
CA SER A 51 30.67 30.11 -26.12
C SER A 51 32.04 30.20 -25.49
N THR A 52 32.79 31.19 -25.96
CA THR A 52 34.12 31.57 -25.56
C THR A 52 34.20 32.00 -24.09
N VAL A 53 35.25 31.52 -23.43
CA VAL A 53 35.65 31.88 -22.05
C VAL A 53 36.21 33.30 -22.08
N GLY A 54 35.57 34.21 -21.34
CA GLY A 54 36.09 35.55 -21.07
C GLY A 54 37.01 35.52 -19.85
N GLU A 55 38.24 36.05 -20.02
CA GLU A 55 39.23 36.31 -18.96
C GLU A 55 38.69 37.27 -17.90
N LEU A 56 38.73 36.84 -16.63
CA LEU A 56 38.46 37.72 -15.48
C LEU A 56 39.76 38.23 -14.91
N SER A 57 39.94 39.56 -15.04
CA SER A 57 41.02 40.34 -14.45
C SER A 57 41.06 40.21 -12.92
N SER A 58 42.25 39.98 -12.41
CA SER A 58 42.60 39.98 -10.99
C SER A 58 42.53 41.40 -10.41
N SER A 59 41.59 41.67 -9.51
CA SER A 59 41.62 42.85 -8.64
C SER A 59 42.09 42.44 -7.24
N SER A 60 43.14 43.11 -6.78
CA SER A 60 43.77 43.01 -5.48
C SER A 60 42.81 43.38 -4.34
N VAL A 61 42.59 42.45 -3.38
CA VAL A 61 41.83 42.74 -2.18
C VAL A 61 42.77 43.10 -1.03
N SER A 62 42.59 44.31 -0.50
CA SER A 62 43.30 44.80 0.69
C SER A 62 42.93 43.99 1.94
N SER A 63 43.93 43.57 2.69
CA SER A 63 43.79 42.85 3.97
C SER A 63 43.27 43.78 5.05
N THR A 64 42.02 43.60 5.47
CA THR A 64 41.48 44.20 6.70
C THR A 64 41.59 43.19 7.83
N THR A 65 42.35 43.54 8.87
CA THR A 65 42.52 42.74 10.10
C THR A 65 41.19 42.70 10.87
N LEU A 66 40.66 41.49 11.04
CA LEU A 66 39.48 41.19 11.88
C LEU A 66 39.90 41.14 13.36
N PRO A 67 39.06 41.65 14.29
CA PRO A 67 39.32 41.48 15.72
C PRO A 67 39.15 40.00 16.18
N SER A 68 40.03 39.59 17.08
CA SER A 68 40.01 38.24 17.70
C SER A 68 38.67 37.98 18.41
N VAL A 69 37.92 37.01 17.90
CA VAL A 69 36.69 36.49 18.56
C VAL A 69 37.15 35.51 19.66
N THR A 70 36.82 35.83 20.92
CA THR A 70 37.01 34.91 22.05
C THR A 70 36.06 33.73 21.88
N THR A 71 36.60 32.55 21.60
CA THR A 71 35.84 31.30 21.50
C THR A 71 35.36 30.87 22.89
N SER A 72 34.10 31.15 23.21
CA SER A 72 33.45 30.53 24.36
C SER A 72 33.21 29.05 24.03
N THR A 73 33.88 28.15 24.69
CA THR A 73 33.68 26.70 24.64
C THR A 73 32.32 26.39 25.28
N LEU A 74 31.27 26.28 24.43
CA LEU A 74 30.01 25.70 24.87
C LEU A 74 30.22 24.19 25.04
N THR A 75 30.12 23.72 26.28
CA THR A 75 30.02 22.28 26.56
C THR A 75 28.79 21.74 25.87
N PRO A 76 28.90 20.73 24.97
CA PRO A 76 27.71 20.18 24.33
C PRO A 76 26.81 19.57 25.41
N ALA A 77 25.52 19.90 25.36
CA ALA A 77 24.51 19.25 26.19
C ALA A 77 24.55 17.74 25.91
N PRO A 78 24.28 16.87 26.89
CA PRO A 78 24.25 15.44 26.70
C PRO A 78 23.18 15.13 25.65
N THR A 79 23.58 14.64 24.48
CA THR A 79 22.68 14.10 23.48
C THR A 79 22.09 12.81 24.01
N THR A 80 20.86 12.83 24.49
CA THR A 80 20.13 11.62 24.85
C THR A 80 19.87 10.88 23.55
N THR A 81 20.69 9.88 23.24
CA THR A 81 20.44 8.97 22.13
C THR A 81 19.23 8.11 22.51
N THR A 82 18.06 8.46 22.01
CA THR A 82 16.88 7.59 22.12
C THR A 82 17.13 6.38 21.26
N THR A 83 17.39 5.22 21.87
CA THR A 83 17.54 3.96 21.14
C THR A 83 16.16 3.53 20.65
N ILE A 84 15.98 3.42 19.32
CA ILE A 84 14.76 2.89 18.71
C ILE A 84 14.73 1.38 18.98
N PRO A 85 13.65 0.84 19.57
CA PRO A 85 13.55 -0.60 19.81
C PRO A 85 13.45 -1.35 18.50
N ALA A 86 14.06 -2.54 18.43
CA ALA A 86 13.96 -3.43 17.29
C ALA A 86 12.97 -4.58 17.58
N LEU A 87 12.26 -5.02 16.57
CA LEU A 87 11.26 -6.10 16.65
C LEU A 87 11.89 -7.42 17.15
N GLU A 88 13.14 -7.69 16.77
CA GLU A 88 13.91 -8.85 17.24
C GLU A 88 13.99 -8.92 18.78
N SER A 89 13.98 -7.75 19.45
CA SER A 89 13.98 -7.67 20.92
C SER A 89 12.71 -8.21 21.57
N ALA A 90 11.62 -8.33 20.80
CA ALA A 90 10.36 -8.91 21.28
C ALA A 90 10.39 -10.46 21.30
N GLY A 91 11.44 -11.10 20.78
CA GLY A 91 11.63 -12.55 20.84
C GLY A 91 10.49 -13.38 20.25
N GLY A 92 9.77 -12.83 19.28
CA GLY A 92 8.59 -13.47 18.68
C GLY A 92 7.29 -13.32 19.48
N ASP A 93 7.31 -12.57 20.58
CA ASP A 93 6.11 -12.23 21.35
C ASP A 93 5.66 -10.79 21.06
N ARG A 94 4.60 -10.65 20.25
CA ARG A 94 4.06 -9.32 19.91
C ARG A 94 3.61 -8.49 21.11
N SER A 95 3.29 -9.10 22.26
CA SER A 95 2.91 -8.38 23.47
C SER A 95 4.06 -7.54 24.05
N GLN A 96 5.29 -7.90 23.71
CA GLN A 96 6.50 -7.19 24.10
C GLN A 96 6.85 -6.01 23.18
N VAL A 97 6.17 -5.88 22.03
CA VAL A 97 6.34 -4.72 21.15
C VAL A 97 5.72 -3.50 21.83
N PRO A 98 6.50 -2.43 22.07
CA PRO A 98 5.95 -1.24 22.73
C PRO A 98 4.88 -0.57 21.87
N SER A 99 3.90 0.10 22.50
CA SER A 99 2.89 0.89 21.81
C SER A 99 3.30 2.35 21.69
N ASP A 100 2.74 3.02 20.69
CA ASP A 100 2.79 4.48 20.47
C ASP A 100 4.21 5.02 20.20
N ILE A 101 5.12 4.14 19.85
CA ILE A 101 6.47 4.50 19.38
C ILE A 101 6.86 3.64 18.17
N PRO A 102 7.65 4.20 17.23
CA PRO A 102 8.17 3.43 16.11
C PRO A 102 9.10 2.30 16.56
N VAL A 103 8.93 1.11 16.00
CA VAL A 103 9.76 -0.06 16.21
C VAL A 103 10.37 -0.47 14.88
N LEU A 104 11.67 -0.69 14.85
CA LEU A 104 12.39 -1.16 13.68
C LEU A 104 12.05 -2.63 13.42
N PHE A 105 11.51 -2.95 12.24
CA PHE A 105 11.20 -4.34 11.86
C PHE A 105 12.03 -4.87 10.69
N GLY A 106 12.85 -4.06 10.07
CA GLY A 106 13.75 -4.44 8.98
C GLY A 106 14.44 -3.25 8.34
N HIS A 107 15.11 -3.51 7.24
CA HIS A 107 15.78 -2.50 6.41
C HIS A 107 15.44 -2.73 4.94
N SER A 108 15.50 -1.67 4.14
CA SER A 108 15.35 -1.73 2.69
C SER A 108 16.61 -2.22 1.99
N ALA A 109 16.57 -2.31 0.66
CA ALA A 109 17.72 -2.71 -0.16
C ALA A 109 18.90 -1.73 -0.06
N LEU A 110 18.68 -0.44 0.25
CA LEU A 110 19.72 0.55 0.52
C LEU A 110 19.97 0.80 2.01
N ASP A 111 19.54 -0.12 2.86
CA ASP A 111 19.73 -0.08 4.32
C ASP A 111 18.92 1.02 5.04
N GLU A 112 17.86 1.55 4.40
CA GLU A 112 16.92 2.46 5.04
C GLU A 112 16.02 1.70 6.03
N PRO A 113 15.77 2.24 7.24
CA PRO A 113 15.02 1.54 8.26
C PRO A 113 13.52 1.43 7.93
N LEU A 114 12.94 0.26 8.19
CA LEU A 114 11.50 -0.02 8.08
C LEU A 114 10.87 0.02 9.47
N PHE A 115 9.88 0.88 9.65
CA PHE A 115 9.22 1.08 10.94
C PHE A 115 7.77 0.62 10.96
N VAL A 116 7.37 0.05 12.10
CA VAL A 116 5.98 -0.21 12.47
C VAL A 116 5.68 0.47 13.80
N THR A 117 4.50 1.04 13.94
CA THR A 117 3.97 1.54 15.21
C THR A 117 2.75 0.74 15.60
N ARG A 118 2.77 0.14 16.80
CA ARG A 118 1.58 -0.44 17.40
C ARG A 118 0.82 0.65 18.13
N HIS A 119 -0.47 0.82 17.84
CA HIS A 119 -1.30 1.88 18.40
C HIS A 119 -2.66 1.35 18.87
N GLY A 120 -3.18 1.85 19.98
CA GLY A 120 -4.43 1.39 20.57
C GLY A 120 -4.25 0.33 21.68
N GLY A 121 -5.35 -0.34 22.03
CA GLY A 121 -5.39 -1.30 23.14
C GLY A 121 -4.70 -2.63 22.82
N SER A 122 -3.99 -3.22 23.77
CA SER A 122 -3.34 -4.52 23.59
C SER A 122 -4.30 -5.69 23.78
N GLY A 123 -4.12 -6.77 23.00
CA GLY A 123 -4.83 -8.05 23.17
C GLY A 123 -6.18 -8.13 22.44
N GLY A 124 -6.52 -7.11 21.67
CA GLY A 124 -7.72 -7.09 20.81
C GLY A 124 -7.49 -7.59 19.40
N ALA A 125 -8.43 -7.28 18.51
CA ALA A 125 -8.31 -7.52 17.08
C ALA A 125 -7.19 -6.66 16.48
N ARG A 126 -6.43 -7.21 15.55
CA ARG A 126 -5.21 -6.60 14.99
C ARG A 126 -5.44 -6.20 13.55
N LEU A 127 -5.30 -4.92 13.28
CA LEU A 127 -5.43 -4.35 11.96
C LEU A 127 -4.05 -3.86 11.50
N LEU A 128 -3.51 -4.47 10.45
CA LEU A 128 -2.23 -4.09 9.85
C LEU A 128 -2.49 -3.20 8.64
N LEU A 129 -1.94 -2.00 8.66
CA LEU A 129 -2.11 -1.01 7.60
C LEU A 129 -0.76 -0.63 7.01
N VAL A 130 -0.63 -0.73 5.69
CA VAL A 130 0.60 -0.40 4.95
C VAL A 130 0.31 0.74 3.99
N GLY A 131 0.92 1.90 4.24
CA GLY A 131 0.64 3.15 3.53
C GLY A 131 1.23 3.20 2.13
N SER A 132 2.39 2.58 1.90
CA SER A 132 3.05 2.57 0.60
C SER A 132 3.82 1.26 0.38
N ILE A 133 3.56 0.59 -0.73
CA ILE A 133 4.31 -0.56 -1.25
C ILE A 133 5.08 -0.19 -2.52
N HIS A 134 4.48 0.65 -3.38
CA HIS A 134 5.17 1.25 -4.52
C HIS A 134 5.60 2.67 -4.15
N GLY A 135 6.84 3.02 -4.48
CA GLY A 135 7.40 4.27 -3.99
C GLY A 135 6.81 5.54 -4.61
N ASP A 136 6.20 5.44 -5.78
CA ASP A 136 5.44 6.50 -6.47
C ASP A 136 3.95 6.56 -6.07
N GLU A 137 3.52 5.71 -5.12
CA GLU A 137 2.15 5.61 -4.61
C GLU A 137 2.14 5.92 -3.11
N ASP A 138 2.47 7.14 -2.71
CA ASP A 138 2.80 7.53 -1.33
C ASP A 138 1.64 8.17 -0.53
N ALA A 139 0.49 8.42 -1.17
CA ALA A 139 -0.64 9.09 -0.51
C ALA A 139 -1.18 8.33 0.72
N GLY A 140 -1.07 7.01 0.74
CA GLY A 140 -1.48 6.19 1.89
C GLY A 140 -0.63 6.41 3.15
N ILE A 141 0.60 6.95 3.01
CA ILE A 141 1.46 7.31 4.15
C ILE A 141 0.77 8.34 5.05
N ALA A 142 0.07 9.30 4.45
CA ALA A 142 -0.66 10.33 5.21
C ALA A 142 -1.80 9.71 6.05
N ILE A 143 -2.53 8.72 5.51
CA ILE A 143 -3.61 8.02 6.23
C ILE A 143 -3.04 7.27 7.44
N VAL A 144 -1.93 6.54 7.24
CA VAL A 144 -1.29 5.77 8.31
C VAL A 144 -0.76 6.69 9.40
N ASN A 145 -0.13 7.83 9.03
CA ASN A 145 0.36 8.80 10.00
C ASN A 145 -0.77 9.48 10.78
N GLU A 146 -1.87 9.84 10.12
CA GLU A 146 -3.02 10.47 10.77
C GLU A 146 -3.69 9.52 11.78
N LEU A 147 -3.72 8.21 11.50
CA LEU A 147 -4.25 7.19 12.42
C LEU A 147 -3.43 7.07 13.72
N MET A 148 -2.15 7.46 13.74
CA MET A 148 -1.34 7.48 14.96
C MET A 148 -1.80 8.54 15.97
N GLU A 149 -2.54 9.56 15.49
CA GLU A 149 -3.03 10.68 16.29
C GLU A 149 -4.51 10.51 16.70
N ARG A 150 -5.13 9.34 16.40
CA ARG A 150 -6.55 9.09 16.63
C ARG A 150 -6.79 8.16 17.81
N ASP A 151 -7.90 8.39 18.51
CA ASP A 151 -8.41 7.44 19.49
C ASP A 151 -8.89 6.17 18.78
N ILE A 152 -8.42 5.01 19.23
CA ILE A 152 -8.74 3.72 18.63
C ILE A 152 -9.86 3.02 19.42
N PRO A 153 -10.86 2.42 18.72
CA PRO A 153 -11.95 1.70 19.38
C PRO A 153 -11.45 0.63 20.35
N ALA A 154 -12.13 0.48 21.46
CA ALA A 154 -11.75 -0.48 22.50
C ALA A 154 -11.70 -1.92 21.96
N GLY A 155 -10.66 -2.65 22.29
CA GLY A 155 -10.45 -4.01 21.79
C GLY A 155 -9.89 -4.08 20.37
N VAL A 156 -9.37 -2.97 19.86
CA VAL A 156 -8.68 -2.92 18.56
C VAL A 156 -7.23 -2.45 18.77
N GLU A 157 -6.34 -3.01 17.99
CA GLU A 157 -4.91 -2.76 17.97
C GLU A 157 -4.49 -2.51 16.52
N LEU A 158 -4.04 -1.30 16.22
CA LEU A 158 -3.50 -0.95 14.90
C LEU A 158 -2.00 -1.24 14.85
N TRP A 159 -1.55 -1.81 13.74
CA TRP A 159 -0.15 -1.99 13.37
C TRP A 159 0.10 -1.17 12.12
N LEU A 160 0.76 -0.05 12.27
CA LEU A 160 0.86 1.03 11.30
C LEU A 160 2.25 1.06 10.67
N VAL A 161 2.34 0.75 9.37
CA VAL A 161 3.55 0.80 8.55
C VAL A 161 3.39 1.92 7.54
N PRO A 162 4.01 3.09 7.74
CA PRO A 162 3.89 4.20 6.79
C PRO A 162 4.33 3.81 5.38
N THR A 163 5.50 3.17 5.27
CA THR A 163 6.01 2.62 4.02
C THR A 163 6.81 1.36 4.26
N MET A 164 6.72 0.41 3.33
CA MET A 164 7.65 -0.72 3.24
C MET A 164 8.69 -0.53 2.13
N ASN A 165 8.65 0.60 1.39
CA ASN A 165 9.54 0.88 0.27
C ASN A 165 10.13 2.30 0.35
N PRO A 166 10.93 2.63 1.39
CA PRO A 166 11.49 3.97 1.56
C PRO A 166 12.42 4.38 0.43
N ASP A 167 13.15 3.43 -0.16
CA ASP A 167 14.02 3.69 -1.32
C ASP A 167 13.21 4.15 -2.53
N GLY A 168 12.14 3.42 -2.86
CA GLY A 168 11.24 3.76 -3.94
C GLY A 168 10.55 5.11 -3.71
N ASN A 169 10.11 5.40 -2.46
CA ASN A 169 9.52 6.69 -2.12
C ASN A 169 10.51 7.84 -2.33
N THR A 170 11.77 7.67 -1.92
CA THR A 170 12.82 8.68 -2.13
C THR A 170 13.09 8.92 -3.61
N LEU A 171 13.07 7.86 -4.41
CA LEU A 171 13.34 7.91 -5.85
C LEU A 171 12.07 8.21 -6.68
N GLN A 172 10.89 8.28 -6.05
CA GLN A 172 9.58 8.44 -6.69
C GLN A 172 9.39 7.44 -7.82
N GLN A 173 9.62 6.17 -7.53
CA GLN A 173 9.49 5.07 -8.48
C GLN A 173 8.74 3.89 -7.87
N ARG A 174 8.06 3.13 -8.73
CA ARG A 174 7.26 1.97 -8.34
C ARG A 174 8.06 0.92 -7.56
N HIS A 175 9.21 0.55 -8.10
CA HIS A 175 10.06 -0.53 -7.61
C HIS A 175 10.84 -0.14 -6.34
N ASN A 176 11.38 -1.17 -5.65
CA ASN A 176 12.45 -0.93 -4.68
C ASN A 176 13.78 -0.60 -5.39
N ALA A 177 14.85 -0.40 -4.63
CA ALA A 177 16.16 -0.04 -5.19
C ALA A 177 16.78 -1.14 -6.07
N ASN A 178 16.37 -2.40 -5.92
CA ASN A 178 16.79 -3.52 -6.77
C ASN A 178 15.99 -3.62 -8.08
N GLY A 179 15.06 -2.70 -8.33
CA GLY A 179 14.20 -2.70 -9.52
C GLY A 179 13.10 -3.78 -9.47
N VAL A 180 12.73 -4.26 -8.29
CA VAL A 180 11.71 -5.28 -8.08
C VAL A 180 10.36 -4.63 -7.72
N ASP A 181 9.29 -5.08 -8.37
CA ASP A 181 7.91 -4.79 -7.95
C ASP A 181 7.61 -5.59 -6.68
N LEU A 182 7.66 -4.93 -5.52
CA LEU A 182 7.42 -5.57 -4.23
C LEU A 182 6.03 -6.23 -4.14
N ASN A 183 5.04 -5.70 -4.89
CA ASN A 183 3.70 -6.28 -5.00
C ASN A 183 3.63 -7.45 -6.02
N ARG A 184 4.79 -8.02 -6.36
CA ARG A 184 4.95 -9.27 -7.10
C ARG A 184 5.93 -10.22 -6.40
N ASN A 185 6.53 -9.79 -5.29
CA ASN A 185 7.61 -10.51 -4.62
C ASN A 185 7.14 -11.34 -3.41
N PHE A 186 5.89 -11.21 -2.95
CA PHE A 186 5.36 -11.97 -1.81
C PHE A 186 5.28 -13.49 -2.10
N PRO A 187 5.51 -14.35 -1.07
CA PRO A 187 5.71 -15.78 -1.31
C PRO A 187 4.46 -16.53 -1.77
N TYR A 188 3.26 -16.08 -1.43
CA TYR A 188 2.04 -16.79 -1.80
C TYR A 188 1.77 -16.70 -3.31
N GLN A 189 1.75 -17.87 -3.96
CA GLN A 189 1.58 -18.00 -5.41
C GLN A 189 2.60 -17.17 -6.21
N TRP A 190 3.80 -16.99 -5.69
CA TRP A 190 4.85 -16.32 -6.43
C TRP A 190 5.19 -17.09 -7.71
N ALA A 191 5.42 -16.36 -8.78
CA ALA A 191 5.96 -16.90 -10.02
C ALA A 191 6.83 -15.83 -10.71
N PRO A 192 7.85 -16.23 -11.49
CA PRO A 192 8.59 -15.28 -12.31
C PRO A 192 7.63 -14.70 -13.37
N LEU A 193 7.33 -13.41 -13.25
CA LEU A 193 6.33 -12.77 -14.09
C LEU A 193 6.96 -12.01 -15.27
N ALA A 194 8.13 -11.41 -15.07
CA ALA A 194 8.80 -10.58 -16.06
C ALA A 194 10.32 -10.59 -15.84
N GLU A 195 11.07 -10.10 -16.83
CA GLU A 195 12.52 -9.95 -16.75
C GLU A 195 12.91 -8.66 -15.99
N PRO A 196 14.16 -8.58 -15.45
CA PRO A 196 14.68 -7.36 -14.86
C PRO A 196 14.53 -6.13 -15.78
N GLY A 197 14.09 -5.02 -15.21
CA GLY A 197 13.81 -3.78 -15.94
C GLY A 197 12.35 -3.66 -16.43
N ASN A 198 11.53 -4.71 -16.28
CA ASN A 198 10.10 -4.62 -16.53
C ASN A 198 9.36 -4.10 -15.29
N TRP A 199 8.30 -3.35 -15.48
CA TRP A 199 7.51 -2.75 -14.41
C TRP A 199 6.82 -3.75 -13.45
N GLN A 200 6.72 -5.03 -13.85
CA GLN A 200 6.20 -6.13 -13.02
C GLN A 200 7.28 -7.16 -12.65
N TYR A 201 8.56 -6.80 -12.69
CA TYR A 201 9.62 -7.74 -12.32
C TYR A 201 9.45 -8.19 -10.87
N ALA A 202 9.24 -9.51 -10.70
CA ALA A 202 8.90 -10.14 -9.42
C ALA A 202 10.10 -10.47 -8.52
N GLY A 203 11.31 -10.08 -8.93
CA GLY A 203 12.55 -10.51 -8.27
C GLY A 203 13.01 -11.91 -8.68
N PRO A 204 14.20 -12.34 -8.25
CA PRO A 204 14.78 -13.63 -8.62
C PRO A 204 14.11 -14.82 -7.93
N SER A 205 13.43 -14.61 -6.81
CA SER A 205 12.68 -15.61 -6.06
C SER A 205 11.61 -15.01 -5.18
N ALA A 206 10.71 -15.82 -4.63
CA ALA A 206 9.76 -15.40 -3.61
C ALA A 206 10.48 -14.77 -2.42
N ALA A 207 9.99 -13.63 -1.96
CA ALA A 207 10.55 -12.86 -0.83
C ALA A 207 12.07 -12.64 -0.94
N SER A 208 12.58 -12.42 -2.17
CA SER A 208 13.99 -12.12 -2.41
C SER A 208 14.40 -10.76 -1.86
N GLU A 209 13.45 -9.84 -1.75
CA GLU A 209 13.73 -8.47 -1.33
C GLU A 209 13.70 -8.36 0.19
N PRO A 210 14.64 -7.60 0.77
CA PRO A 210 14.70 -7.43 2.23
C PRO A 210 13.43 -6.82 2.79
N GLU A 211 12.81 -5.87 2.09
CA GLU A 211 11.53 -5.25 2.46
C GLU A 211 10.40 -6.29 2.52
N THR A 212 10.33 -7.17 1.53
CA THR A 212 9.31 -8.23 1.49
C THR A 212 9.56 -9.25 2.59
N SER A 213 10.82 -9.68 2.80
CA SER A 213 11.18 -10.62 3.87
C SER A 213 10.84 -10.05 5.26
N ALA A 214 11.14 -8.79 5.50
CA ALA A 214 10.81 -8.10 6.76
C ALA A 214 9.28 -8.01 6.96
N MET A 215 8.55 -7.69 5.90
CA MET A 215 7.09 -7.59 5.93
C MET A 215 6.41 -8.95 6.17
N VAL A 216 6.97 -10.02 5.61
CA VAL A 216 6.52 -11.41 5.87
C VAL A 216 6.70 -11.76 7.35
N ALA A 217 7.88 -11.49 7.91
CA ALA A 217 8.16 -11.75 9.33
C ALA A 217 7.25 -10.91 10.26
N LEU A 218 7.00 -9.65 9.92
CA LEU A 218 6.07 -8.79 10.65
C LEU A 218 4.65 -9.35 10.61
N GLY A 219 4.16 -9.74 9.43
CA GLY A 219 2.82 -10.30 9.27
C GLY A 219 2.63 -11.61 10.07
N GLU A 220 3.62 -12.48 10.11
CA GLU A 220 3.62 -13.72 10.91
C GLU A 220 3.58 -13.40 12.42
N LEU A 221 4.34 -12.41 12.88
CA LEU A 221 4.33 -11.99 14.28
C LEU A 221 2.98 -11.40 14.68
N VAL A 222 2.44 -10.50 13.86
CA VAL A 222 1.18 -9.79 14.13
C VAL A 222 0.00 -10.75 14.04
N ASN A 223 -0.02 -11.66 13.06
CA ASN A 223 -1.16 -12.53 12.74
C ASN A 223 -2.47 -11.73 12.70
N PRO A 224 -2.63 -10.80 11.73
CA PRO A 224 -3.67 -9.79 11.76
C PRO A 224 -5.07 -10.35 11.46
N ASP A 225 -6.10 -9.62 11.90
CA ASP A 225 -7.50 -9.90 11.58
C ASP A 225 -7.93 -9.13 10.31
N LEU A 226 -7.25 -8.01 10.01
CA LEU A 226 -7.41 -7.24 8.79
C LEU A 226 -6.06 -6.73 8.30
N VAL A 227 -5.84 -6.76 6.98
CA VAL A 227 -4.69 -6.10 6.34
C VAL A 227 -5.19 -5.14 5.26
N LEU A 228 -4.80 -3.86 5.34
CA LEU A 228 -5.06 -2.86 4.32
C LEU A 228 -3.77 -2.48 3.60
N TRP A 229 -3.80 -2.57 2.26
CA TRP A 229 -2.72 -2.17 1.38
C TRP A 229 -3.14 -0.97 0.58
N TYR A 230 -2.54 0.19 0.83
CA TYR A 230 -2.82 1.40 0.07
C TYR A 230 -2.01 1.42 -1.23
N HIS A 231 -2.69 1.79 -2.31
CA HIS A 231 -2.17 1.94 -3.66
C HIS A 231 -2.73 3.18 -4.34
N GLN A 232 -2.17 3.57 -5.47
CA GLN A 232 -2.63 4.61 -6.38
C GLN A 232 -2.54 4.08 -7.83
N ASP A 233 -3.33 4.57 -8.81
CA ASP A 233 -4.33 5.63 -8.74
C ASP A 233 -5.67 5.19 -9.38
N LEU A 234 -6.07 3.93 -9.14
CA LEU A 234 -7.25 3.35 -9.79
C LEU A 234 -8.58 3.76 -9.15
N PHE A 235 -8.56 4.47 -8.04
CA PHE A 235 -9.72 5.02 -7.34
C PHE A 235 -10.85 4.01 -7.16
N ARG A 236 -10.59 2.91 -6.42
CA ARG A 236 -11.59 1.83 -6.21
C ARG A 236 -11.19 0.85 -5.12
N ILE A 237 -12.17 0.04 -4.73
CA ILE A 237 -11.98 -1.22 -3.99
C ILE A 237 -12.62 -2.34 -4.78
N SER A 238 -11.95 -3.49 -4.92
CA SER A 238 -12.54 -4.68 -5.55
C SER A 238 -13.60 -5.30 -4.64
N PRO A 239 -14.85 -5.52 -5.11
CA PRO A 239 -15.90 -6.15 -4.32
C PRO A 239 -15.62 -7.63 -4.06
N THR A 240 -16.21 -8.16 -3.00
CA THR A 240 -16.26 -9.59 -2.68
C THR A 240 -17.56 -9.89 -1.92
N GLY A 241 -17.80 -11.15 -1.55
CA GLY A 241 -18.99 -11.53 -0.80
C GLY A 241 -18.73 -11.80 0.69
N GLY A 242 -19.81 -12.04 1.44
CA GLY A 242 -19.77 -12.36 2.86
C GLY A 242 -19.23 -11.22 3.73
N ARG A 243 -18.79 -11.55 4.96
CA ARG A 243 -18.24 -10.57 5.92
C ARG A 243 -17.16 -9.68 5.31
N ASN A 244 -16.28 -10.23 4.48
CA ASN A 244 -15.24 -9.46 3.81
C ASN A 244 -15.83 -8.44 2.82
N GLY A 245 -16.96 -8.76 2.18
CA GLY A 245 -17.70 -7.85 1.32
C GLY A 245 -18.35 -6.72 2.11
N GLU A 246 -18.90 -7.01 3.30
CA GLU A 246 -19.48 -6.01 4.19
C GLU A 246 -18.42 -5.03 4.70
N ILE A 247 -17.24 -5.51 5.09
CA ILE A 247 -16.09 -4.67 5.49
C ILE A 247 -15.70 -3.71 4.36
N ARG A 248 -15.54 -4.23 3.14
CA ARG A 248 -15.17 -3.41 1.98
C ARG A 248 -16.27 -2.42 1.59
N ALA A 249 -17.52 -2.81 1.73
CA ALA A 249 -18.66 -1.95 1.45
C ALA A 249 -18.72 -0.76 2.42
N LEU A 250 -18.55 -1.01 3.72
CA LEU A 250 -18.50 0.06 4.72
C LEU A 250 -17.32 1.01 4.47
N TYR A 251 -16.14 0.45 4.23
CA TYR A 251 -14.96 1.26 3.91
C TYR A 251 -15.21 2.13 2.67
N ALA A 252 -15.73 1.54 1.59
CA ALA A 252 -16.02 2.21 0.32
C ALA A 252 -17.07 3.31 0.47
N GLU A 253 -18.14 3.05 1.24
CA GLU A 253 -19.20 4.02 1.53
C GLU A 253 -18.67 5.28 2.20
N ILE A 254 -17.83 5.12 3.24
CA ILE A 254 -17.30 6.24 4.02
C ILE A 254 -16.20 6.97 3.26
N SER A 255 -15.29 6.24 2.62
CA SER A 255 -14.17 6.84 1.87
C SER A 255 -14.59 7.46 0.54
N GLY A 256 -15.81 7.15 0.05
CA GLY A 256 -16.29 7.60 -1.26
C GLY A 256 -15.70 6.81 -2.44
N LEU A 257 -14.97 5.71 -2.18
CA LEU A 257 -14.42 4.87 -3.24
C LEU A 257 -15.49 3.95 -3.83
N PRO A 258 -15.59 3.82 -5.17
CA PRO A 258 -16.49 2.87 -5.77
C PRO A 258 -16.03 1.40 -5.56
N LEU A 259 -17.00 0.49 -5.44
CA LEU A 259 -16.76 -0.95 -5.50
C LEU A 259 -16.73 -1.40 -6.98
N LEU A 260 -15.54 -1.53 -7.55
CA LEU A 260 -15.34 -1.91 -8.94
C LEU A 260 -14.39 -3.11 -9.06
N GLN A 261 -14.83 -4.13 -9.81
CA GLN A 261 -14.02 -5.32 -10.05
C GLN A 261 -12.80 -4.97 -10.92
N VAL A 262 -11.62 -5.42 -10.49
CA VAL A 262 -10.43 -5.46 -11.35
C VAL A 262 -10.63 -6.54 -12.41
N SER A 263 -10.49 -6.19 -13.67
CA SER A 263 -10.59 -7.12 -14.80
C SER A 263 -9.27 -7.18 -15.57
N GLY A 264 -8.86 -8.39 -15.93
CA GLY A 264 -7.62 -8.64 -16.68
C GLY A 264 -6.36 -8.63 -15.81
N GLY A 265 -5.23 -8.93 -16.45
CA GLY A 265 -3.92 -9.00 -15.81
C GLY A 265 -3.60 -10.36 -15.16
N THR A 266 -2.31 -10.61 -14.97
CA THR A 266 -1.79 -11.75 -14.20
C THR A 266 -1.30 -11.21 -12.85
N TYR A 267 -1.86 -11.75 -11.78
CA TYR A 267 -1.51 -11.34 -10.42
C TYR A 267 -0.91 -12.54 -9.69
N THR A 268 0.41 -12.50 -9.48
CA THR A 268 1.16 -13.51 -8.71
C THR A 268 2.00 -12.80 -7.67
N GLY A 269 2.24 -13.43 -6.54
CA GLY A 269 3.09 -12.88 -5.49
C GLY A 269 2.65 -11.52 -4.95
N THR A 270 1.33 -11.23 -4.94
CA THR A 270 0.82 -9.94 -4.46
C THR A 270 0.64 -9.94 -2.94
N ALA A 271 0.83 -8.78 -2.34
CA ALA A 271 0.67 -8.56 -0.91
C ALA A 271 -0.74 -8.91 -0.40
N SER A 272 -1.79 -8.48 -1.12
CA SER A 272 -3.17 -8.76 -0.73
C SER A 272 -3.55 -10.26 -0.84
N MET A 273 -2.95 -11.00 -1.78
CA MET A 273 -3.13 -12.46 -1.85
C MET A 273 -2.37 -13.17 -0.75
N TRP A 274 -1.13 -12.75 -0.47
CA TRP A 274 -0.33 -13.28 0.63
C TRP A 274 -0.99 -13.04 1.99
N SER A 275 -1.68 -11.91 2.21
CA SER A 275 -2.39 -11.62 3.45
C SER A 275 -3.30 -12.75 3.93
N ARG A 276 -3.85 -13.55 3.00
CA ARG A 276 -4.68 -14.71 3.32
C ARG A 276 -3.94 -15.83 4.05
N THR A 277 -2.61 -15.81 4.03
CA THR A 277 -1.77 -16.84 4.68
C THR A 277 -1.33 -16.46 6.08
N VAL A 278 -1.40 -15.17 6.41
CA VAL A 278 -0.94 -14.64 7.72
C VAL A 278 -2.07 -14.08 8.57
N THR A 279 -3.26 -13.88 7.99
CA THR A 279 -4.44 -13.46 8.76
C THR A 279 -5.02 -14.62 9.58
N THR A 280 -5.75 -14.29 10.64
CA THR A 280 -6.55 -15.26 11.39
C THR A 280 -7.57 -15.96 10.47
N SER A 281 -8.18 -17.05 10.94
CA SER A 281 -9.15 -17.82 10.14
C SER A 281 -10.36 -17.00 9.65
N GLU A 282 -10.73 -15.96 10.40
CA GLU A 282 -11.80 -15.01 10.05
C GLU A 282 -11.23 -13.71 9.42
N GLY A 283 -9.91 -13.64 9.26
CA GLY A 283 -9.21 -12.46 8.79
C GLY A 283 -9.33 -12.26 7.28
N THR A 284 -9.04 -11.03 6.87
CA THR A 284 -9.04 -10.63 5.46
C THR A 284 -7.94 -9.63 5.15
N GLY A 285 -7.55 -9.55 3.88
CA GLY A 285 -6.69 -8.49 3.37
C GLY A 285 -7.18 -8.00 2.03
N PHE A 286 -7.08 -6.70 1.79
CA PHE A 286 -7.43 -6.12 0.50
C PHE A 286 -6.66 -4.84 0.18
N THR A 287 -6.65 -4.51 -1.11
CA THR A 287 -6.09 -3.29 -1.65
C THR A 287 -7.13 -2.19 -1.65
N VAL A 288 -6.72 -1.01 -1.20
CA VAL A 288 -7.44 0.26 -1.30
C VAL A 288 -6.70 1.09 -2.36
N GLU A 289 -7.30 1.23 -3.52
CA GLU A 289 -6.76 2.05 -4.61
C GLU A 289 -7.24 3.48 -4.42
N LEU A 290 -6.34 4.35 -3.99
CA LEU A 290 -6.59 5.78 -3.81
C LEU A 290 -6.69 6.49 -5.15
N GLY A 291 -7.06 7.77 -5.15
CA GLY A 291 -6.88 8.69 -6.27
C GLY A 291 -5.40 9.09 -6.44
N PRO A 292 -5.09 9.88 -7.49
CA PRO A 292 -3.72 10.32 -7.76
C PRO A 292 -3.16 11.25 -6.67
N SER A 293 -4.01 11.79 -5.83
CA SER A 293 -3.65 12.57 -4.64
C SER A 293 -4.81 12.55 -3.66
N LEU A 294 -4.57 12.92 -2.40
CA LEU A 294 -5.61 13.09 -1.38
C LEU A 294 -5.77 14.57 -1.05
N THR A 295 -7.02 15.05 -0.98
CA THR A 295 -7.37 16.29 -0.28
C THR A 295 -7.51 16.01 1.21
N ASP A 296 -7.53 17.06 2.05
CA ASP A 296 -7.73 16.93 3.49
C ASP A 296 -9.08 16.22 3.80
N ASP A 297 -10.14 16.53 3.05
CA ASP A 297 -11.45 15.87 3.22
C ASP A 297 -11.39 14.37 2.85
N GLN A 298 -10.63 14.01 1.82
CA GLN A 298 -10.44 12.62 1.43
C GLN A 298 -9.58 11.87 2.45
N LEU A 299 -8.51 12.49 2.95
CA LEU A 299 -7.69 11.95 4.03
C LEU A 299 -8.56 11.62 5.25
N GLU A 300 -9.38 12.58 5.70
CA GLU A 300 -10.29 12.38 6.84
C GLU A 300 -11.33 11.29 6.55
N ALA A 301 -11.85 11.20 5.33
CA ALA A 301 -12.78 10.15 4.94
C ALA A 301 -12.14 8.76 5.00
N HIS A 302 -10.90 8.59 4.58
CA HIS A 302 -10.18 7.32 4.69
C HIS A 302 -9.86 6.95 6.14
N VAL A 303 -9.44 7.90 6.97
CA VAL A 303 -9.22 7.69 8.41
C VAL A 303 -10.52 7.27 9.08
N SER A 304 -11.61 8.00 8.81
CA SER A 304 -12.94 7.66 9.32
C SER A 304 -13.42 6.28 8.89
N ALA A 305 -13.12 5.86 7.64
CA ALA A 305 -13.45 4.54 7.12
C ALA A 305 -12.72 3.43 7.88
N VAL A 306 -11.43 3.61 8.19
CA VAL A 306 -10.68 2.65 9.03
C VAL A 306 -11.29 2.53 10.42
N LEU A 307 -11.56 3.67 11.08
CA LEU A 307 -12.11 3.68 12.43
C LEU A 307 -13.53 3.07 12.49
N ALA A 308 -14.38 3.34 11.50
CA ALA A 308 -15.70 2.75 11.43
C ALA A 308 -15.65 1.24 11.19
N VAL A 309 -14.75 0.75 10.33
CA VAL A 309 -14.51 -0.68 10.14
C VAL A 309 -14.00 -1.31 11.44
N ALA A 310 -13.06 -0.66 12.11
CA ALA A 310 -12.54 -1.11 13.40
C ALA A 310 -13.66 -1.22 14.46
N GLU A 311 -14.49 -0.20 14.59
CA GLU A 311 -15.61 -0.16 15.53
C GLU A 311 -16.66 -1.22 15.23
N GLN A 312 -17.11 -1.31 13.97
CA GLN A 312 -18.24 -2.17 13.62
C GLN A 312 -17.90 -3.66 13.58
N PHE A 313 -16.69 -4.02 13.16
CA PHE A 313 -16.33 -5.41 12.89
C PHE A 313 -15.34 -6.02 13.89
N TYR A 314 -14.64 -5.20 14.67
CA TYR A 314 -13.50 -5.65 15.46
C TYR A 314 -13.51 -5.17 16.92
N ALA A 315 -14.24 -4.10 17.27
CA ALA A 315 -14.31 -3.62 18.64
C ALA A 315 -14.96 -4.66 19.57
N SER A 316 -14.45 -4.72 20.81
CA SER A 316 -15.07 -5.56 21.85
C SER A 316 -16.43 -5.00 22.20
N SER A 317 -17.46 -5.85 22.21
CA SER A 317 -18.77 -5.47 22.76
C SER A 317 -18.61 -5.06 24.22
N SER A 318 -18.94 -3.81 24.52
CA SER A 318 -18.92 -3.25 25.88
C SER A 318 -19.94 -3.91 26.77
#